data_5d1e5cce200ea66112adf0de03c532d6
#
_entry.id   5d1e5cce200ea66112adf0de03c532d6
#
_cell.length_a   1.000
_cell.length_b   1.000
_cell.length_c   1.000
_cell.angle_alpha   90.00
_cell.angle_beta   90.00
_cell.angle_gamma   90.00
#
_symmetry.space_group_name_H-M   'P 1'
#
loop_
_entity.id
_entity.type
_entity.pdbx_description
1 polymer ?
#
loop_
_entity_poly.entity_id
_entity_poly.type
_entity_poly.pdbx_seq_one_letter_code
_entity_poly.pdbx_strand_id
1 'polypeptide(L)'
;MARGFFITLEGVEGSGKTTQAATLADALRNEGRAVIVTHEPGDTRAGEAIRKIFLDPEISLDIASELLLVLADRAQHVREKLRPGVEAGNVVISDRYSDSTVAYQGYGRGFDLPLLRQLNQLATAGMIPDLTIVLDCPAEVGIARTRERVKGKPHKFDRFESEMLEFHRRVREGFLAAAKEEPERVKIIDSQQSYETVTAEILAAVHQLIEARCR
;
A
#
# COMPACT_ATOMS: atom_id res chain seq x y z
N MET A 1 -23.83 14.01 -3.53
CA MET A 1 -22.89 14.06 -2.39
C MET A 1 -21.51 14.41 -2.90
N ALA A 2 -20.66 15.04 -2.11
CA ALA A 2 -19.27 15.28 -2.52
C ALA A 2 -18.53 13.94 -2.63
N ARG A 3 -17.61 13.81 -3.62
CA ARG A 3 -16.72 12.64 -3.75
C ARG A 3 -15.88 12.47 -2.49
N GLY A 4 -15.74 11.26 -2.00
CA GLY A 4 -14.86 10.94 -0.87
C GLY A 4 -13.38 11.04 -1.22
N PHE A 5 -12.51 10.55 -0.32
CA PHE A 5 -11.06 10.57 -0.46
C PHE A 5 -10.52 9.16 -0.61
N PHE A 6 -9.49 9.00 -1.43
CA PHE A 6 -8.74 7.76 -1.56
C PHE A 6 -7.32 7.95 -1.06
N ILE A 7 -6.96 7.27 0.01
CA ILE A 7 -5.67 7.37 0.70
C ILE A 7 -5.01 5.99 0.68
N THR A 8 -3.71 5.93 0.38
CA THR A 8 -2.94 4.69 0.44
C THR A 8 -1.80 4.79 1.45
N LEU A 9 -1.54 3.69 2.15
CA LEU A 9 -0.35 3.51 2.97
C LEU A 9 0.59 2.54 2.27
N GLU A 10 1.81 2.97 2.06
CA GLU A 10 2.84 2.26 1.33
C GLU A 10 4.12 2.13 2.16
N GLY A 11 5.06 1.31 1.71
CA GLY A 11 6.34 1.08 2.36
C GLY A 11 6.73 -0.39 2.38
N VAL A 12 7.97 -0.68 2.80
CA VAL A 12 8.52 -2.04 2.91
C VAL A 12 7.79 -2.88 3.97
N GLU A 13 8.05 -4.19 4.01
CA GLU A 13 7.56 -5.08 5.07
C GLU A 13 7.99 -4.56 6.44
N GLY A 14 7.12 -4.71 7.44
CA GLY A 14 7.42 -4.29 8.82
C GLY A 14 7.41 -2.76 9.04
N SER A 15 7.08 -1.92 8.05
CA SER A 15 7.01 -0.46 8.21
C SER A 15 5.83 0.03 9.04
N GLY A 16 4.84 -0.82 9.36
CA GLY A 16 3.70 -0.47 10.23
C GLY A 16 2.41 -0.07 9.52
N LYS A 17 2.32 -0.23 8.20
CA LYS A 17 1.15 0.17 7.37
C LYS A 17 -0.18 -0.27 7.94
N THR A 18 -0.36 -1.57 8.16
CA THR A 18 -1.64 -2.14 8.61
C THR A 18 -2.09 -1.56 9.95
N THR A 19 -1.14 -1.38 10.88
CA THR A 19 -1.42 -0.77 12.18
C THR A 19 -1.84 0.69 12.03
N GLN A 20 -1.09 1.46 11.25
CA GLN A 20 -1.37 2.87 11.02
C GLN A 20 -2.66 3.10 10.22
N ALA A 21 -2.99 2.20 9.27
CA ALA A 21 -4.26 2.25 8.55
C ALA A 21 -5.47 2.10 9.48
N ALA A 22 -5.40 1.15 10.41
CA ALA A 22 -6.45 0.95 11.41
C ALA A 22 -6.57 2.18 12.34
N THR A 23 -5.44 2.70 12.84
CA THR A 23 -5.42 3.86 13.73
C THR A 23 -5.95 5.13 13.04
N LEU A 24 -5.54 5.37 11.80
CA LEU A 24 -6.05 6.49 10.98
C LEU A 24 -7.57 6.37 10.80
N ALA A 25 -8.04 5.17 10.50
CA ALA A 25 -9.47 4.92 10.32
C ALA A 25 -10.28 5.22 11.58
N ASP A 26 -9.78 4.78 12.74
CA ASP A 26 -10.47 5.02 14.00
C ASP A 26 -10.47 6.50 14.39
N ALA A 27 -9.38 7.22 14.15
CA ALA A 27 -9.32 8.67 14.36
C ALA A 27 -10.35 9.41 13.49
N LEU A 28 -10.39 9.11 12.19
CA LEU A 28 -11.34 9.75 11.26
C LEU A 28 -12.82 9.37 11.55
N ARG A 29 -13.07 8.14 12.03
CA ARG A 29 -14.41 7.73 12.49
C ARG A 29 -14.85 8.52 13.72
N ASN A 30 -13.94 8.74 14.68
CA ASN A 30 -14.21 9.56 15.86
C ASN A 30 -14.50 11.03 15.49
N GLU A 31 -14.02 11.51 14.34
CA GLU A 31 -14.36 12.81 13.75
C GLU A 31 -15.70 12.79 12.98
N GLY A 32 -16.44 11.67 13.00
CA GLY A 32 -17.73 11.53 12.34
C GLY A 32 -17.66 11.21 10.84
N ARG A 33 -16.50 10.78 10.32
CA ARG A 33 -16.34 10.41 8.91
C ARG A 33 -16.71 8.95 8.67
N ALA A 34 -17.32 8.67 7.53
CA ALA A 34 -17.49 7.31 7.05
C ALA A 34 -16.17 6.81 6.43
N VAL A 35 -15.61 5.72 6.97
CA VAL A 35 -14.29 5.22 6.60
C VAL A 35 -14.35 3.74 6.23
N ILE A 36 -13.81 3.41 5.05
CA ILE A 36 -13.56 2.05 4.57
C ILE A 36 -12.06 1.78 4.66
N VAL A 37 -11.67 0.70 5.33
CA VAL A 37 -10.28 0.19 5.33
C VAL A 37 -10.23 -1.05 4.46
N THR A 38 -9.23 -1.13 3.61
CA THR A 38 -9.04 -2.22 2.66
C THR A 38 -7.55 -2.48 2.44
N HIS A 39 -7.19 -3.52 1.67
CA HIS A 39 -5.79 -3.85 1.41
C HIS A 39 -5.60 -4.55 0.07
N GLU A 40 -4.40 -4.50 -0.46
CA GLU A 40 -3.96 -5.28 -1.62
C GLU A 40 -2.69 -6.12 -1.32
N PRO A 41 -2.63 -7.33 -1.90
CA PRO A 41 -3.72 -8.03 -2.56
C PRO A 41 -4.71 -8.64 -1.55
N GLY A 42 -5.99 -8.84 -1.98
CA GLY A 42 -6.83 -9.82 -1.31
C GLY A 42 -8.15 -9.37 -0.69
N ASP A 43 -8.58 -8.13 -0.81
CA ASP A 43 -9.81 -7.68 -0.14
C ASP A 43 -11.10 -7.79 -0.99
N THR A 44 -11.12 -8.71 -1.94
CA THR A 44 -12.30 -9.17 -2.68
C THR A 44 -12.32 -10.69 -2.72
N ARG A 45 -13.45 -11.32 -3.06
CA ARG A 45 -13.52 -12.79 -3.18
C ARG A 45 -12.50 -13.33 -4.19
N ALA A 46 -12.33 -12.67 -5.33
CA ALA A 46 -11.31 -13.01 -6.32
C ALA A 46 -9.91 -12.71 -5.78
N GLY A 47 -9.72 -11.56 -5.14
CA GLY A 47 -8.48 -11.14 -4.53
C GLY A 47 -7.97 -12.09 -3.44
N GLU A 48 -8.86 -12.64 -2.60
CA GLU A 48 -8.48 -13.65 -1.61
C GLU A 48 -7.87 -14.92 -2.24
N ALA A 49 -8.42 -15.36 -3.38
CA ALA A 49 -7.88 -16.49 -4.11
C ALA A 49 -6.52 -16.16 -4.73
N ILE A 50 -6.39 -14.97 -5.32
CA ILE A 50 -5.13 -14.47 -5.88
C ILE A 50 -4.08 -14.34 -4.77
N ARG A 51 -4.43 -13.75 -3.62
CA ARG A 51 -3.53 -13.58 -2.48
C ARG A 51 -2.92 -14.90 -2.00
N LYS A 52 -3.71 -15.98 -1.96
CA LYS A 52 -3.23 -17.30 -1.57
C LYS A 52 -2.11 -17.80 -2.49
N ILE A 53 -2.26 -17.61 -3.80
CA ILE A 53 -1.23 -17.98 -4.78
C ILE A 53 -0.05 -17.00 -4.71
N PHE A 54 -0.33 -15.72 -4.63
CA PHE A 54 0.65 -14.64 -4.69
C PHE A 54 1.63 -14.63 -3.53
N LEU A 55 1.18 -14.97 -2.31
CA LEU A 55 2.00 -14.95 -1.10
C LEU A 55 2.56 -16.31 -0.70
N ASP A 56 2.14 -17.40 -1.35
CA ASP A 56 2.59 -18.75 -1.01
C ASP A 56 4.08 -18.93 -1.32
N PRO A 57 4.94 -19.18 -0.32
CA PRO A 57 6.37 -19.37 -0.53
C PRO A 57 6.72 -20.69 -1.26
N GLU A 58 5.77 -21.63 -1.36
CA GLU A 58 5.97 -22.90 -2.05
C GLU A 58 5.65 -22.79 -3.55
N ILE A 59 5.00 -21.71 -3.99
CA ILE A 59 4.68 -21.45 -5.38
C ILE A 59 5.75 -20.55 -6.01
N SER A 60 6.47 -21.10 -6.98
CA SER A 60 7.39 -20.31 -7.81
C SER A 60 6.61 -19.60 -8.91
N LEU A 61 6.66 -18.26 -8.90
CA LEU A 61 6.08 -17.43 -9.94
C LEU A 61 7.20 -16.75 -10.74
N ASP A 62 7.09 -16.76 -12.07
CA ASP A 62 7.90 -15.86 -12.88
C ASP A 62 7.44 -14.40 -12.72
N ILE A 63 8.29 -13.46 -13.10
CA ILE A 63 8.05 -12.03 -12.88
C ILE A 63 6.77 -11.53 -13.56
N ALA A 64 6.46 -12.02 -14.76
CA ALA A 64 5.26 -11.61 -15.50
C ALA A 64 4.00 -12.18 -14.82
N SER A 65 4.03 -13.44 -14.37
CA SER A 65 2.92 -14.07 -13.63
C SER A 65 2.66 -13.34 -12.30
N GLU A 66 3.72 -12.98 -11.57
CA GLU A 66 3.63 -12.19 -10.34
C GLU A 66 2.94 -10.85 -10.60
N LEU A 67 3.37 -10.12 -11.64
CA LEU A 67 2.78 -8.85 -12.04
C LEU A 67 1.31 -8.99 -12.44
N LEU A 68 0.97 -9.96 -13.30
CA LEU A 68 -0.40 -10.15 -13.79
C LEU A 68 -1.37 -10.50 -12.67
N LEU A 69 -0.94 -11.26 -11.66
CA LEU A 69 -1.78 -11.59 -10.50
C LEU A 69 -2.11 -10.35 -9.66
N VAL A 70 -1.13 -9.50 -9.35
CA VAL A 70 -1.41 -8.30 -8.56
C VAL A 70 -2.25 -7.28 -9.34
N LEU A 71 -2.08 -7.19 -10.66
CA LEU A 71 -2.91 -6.34 -11.51
C LEU A 71 -4.35 -6.84 -11.61
N ALA A 72 -4.56 -8.17 -11.69
CA ALA A 72 -5.89 -8.77 -11.69
C ALA A 72 -6.63 -8.53 -10.37
N ASP A 73 -5.94 -8.71 -9.23
CA ASP A 73 -6.47 -8.36 -7.91
C ASP A 73 -6.90 -6.89 -7.87
N ARG A 74 -6.01 -5.98 -8.25
CA ARG A 74 -6.26 -4.52 -8.25
C ARG A 74 -7.45 -4.13 -9.12
N ALA A 75 -7.57 -4.67 -10.33
CA ALA A 75 -8.68 -4.37 -11.22
C ALA A 75 -10.02 -4.74 -10.60
N GLN A 76 -10.10 -5.90 -9.93
CA GLN A 76 -11.28 -6.33 -9.22
C GLN A 76 -11.56 -5.45 -7.98
N HIS A 77 -10.53 -5.13 -7.22
CA HIS A 77 -10.60 -4.30 -6.01
C HIS A 77 -11.09 -2.88 -6.31
N VAL A 78 -10.55 -2.24 -7.35
CA VAL A 78 -11.00 -0.92 -7.82
C VAL A 78 -12.49 -0.92 -8.15
N ARG A 79 -12.94 -1.93 -8.87
CA ARG A 79 -14.33 -2.04 -9.32
C ARG A 79 -15.31 -2.31 -8.17
N GLU A 80 -14.94 -3.20 -7.26
CA GLU A 80 -15.89 -3.69 -6.23
C GLU A 80 -15.87 -2.85 -4.96
N LYS A 81 -14.74 -2.24 -4.61
CA LYS A 81 -14.60 -1.56 -3.32
C LYS A 81 -14.14 -0.11 -3.42
N LEU A 82 -13.02 0.14 -4.10
CA LEU A 82 -12.40 1.47 -4.03
C LEU A 82 -13.28 2.53 -4.67
N ARG A 83 -13.66 2.33 -5.94
CA ARG A 83 -14.48 3.28 -6.69
C ARG A 83 -15.85 3.50 -6.05
N PRO A 84 -16.65 2.45 -5.74
CA PRO A 84 -17.94 2.64 -5.07
C PRO A 84 -17.81 3.34 -3.72
N GLY A 85 -16.78 3.01 -2.94
CA GLY A 85 -16.54 3.63 -1.64
C GLY A 85 -16.30 5.14 -1.76
N VAL A 86 -15.42 5.55 -2.67
CA VAL A 86 -15.12 6.97 -2.90
C VAL A 86 -16.31 7.71 -3.50
N GLU A 87 -17.05 7.10 -4.44
CA GLU A 87 -18.24 7.69 -5.04
C GLU A 87 -19.38 7.87 -4.02
N ALA A 88 -19.45 7.00 -3.02
CA ALA A 88 -20.40 7.12 -1.90
C ALA A 88 -20.00 8.21 -0.88
N GLY A 89 -18.87 8.89 -1.06
CA GLY A 89 -18.40 9.96 -0.17
C GLY A 89 -17.55 9.48 1.01
N ASN A 90 -17.16 8.19 1.07
CA ASN A 90 -16.34 7.68 2.15
C ASN A 90 -14.85 8.09 2.00
N VAL A 91 -14.14 8.12 3.11
CA VAL A 91 -12.68 8.06 3.12
C VAL A 91 -12.29 6.58 2.97
N VAL A 92 -11.65 6.24 1.86
CA VAL A 92 -11.16 4.88 1.59
C VAL A 92 -9.66 4.84 1.87
N ILE A 93 -9.23 3.98 2.78
CA ILE A 93 -7.83 3.78 3.17
C ILE A 93 -7.40 2.40 2.69
N SER A 94 -6.40 2.32 1.82
CA SER A 94 -5.85 1.04 1.35
C SER A 94 -4.43 0.82 1.89
N ASP A 95 -4.21 -0.33 2.52
CA ASP A 95 -2.87 -0.85 2.79
C ASP A 95 -2.34 -1.45 1.50
N ARG A 96 -1.48 -0.72 0.82
CA ARG A 96 -0.94 -0.92 -0.53
C ARG A 96 -1.90 -0.59 -1.68
N TYR A 97 -1.29 -0.18 -2.80
CA TYR A 97 -1.95 0.05 -4.09
C TYR A 97 -0.91 0.07 -5.23
N SER A 98 -1.11 0.91 -6.25
CA SER A 98 -0.29 0.96 -7.47
C SER A 98 1.18 1.30 -7.25
N ASP A 99 1.51 2.11 -6.24
CA ASP A 99 2.90 2.46 -5.92
C ASP A 99 3.68 1.22 -5.42
N SER A 100 3.02 0.27 -4.72
CA SER A 100 3.60 -1.03 -4.38
C SER A 100 4.04 -1.80 -5.62
N THR A 101 3.26 -1.82 -6.71
CA THR A 101 3.63 -2.55 -7.93
C THR A 101 4.86 -1.93 -8.59
N VAL A 102 4.95 -0.61 -8.63
CA VAL A 102 6.15 0.08 -9.13
C VAL A 102 7.38 -0.28 -8.28
N ALA A 103 7.24 -0.27 -6.96
CA ALA A 103 8.33 -0.58 -6.04
C ALA A 103 8.76 -2.06 -6.12
N TYR A 104 7.82 -2.99 -6.03
CA TYR A 104 8.11 -4.43 -5.96
C TYR A 104 8.46 -5.05 -7.32
N GLN A 105 7.57 -4.92 -8.30
CA GLN A 105 7.78 -5.53 -9.61
C GLN A 105 8.74 -4.69 -10.49
N GLY A 106 8.68 -3.36 -10.37
CA GLY A 106 9.59 -2.46 -11.08
C GLY A 106 10.99 -2.50 -10.48
N TYR A 107 11.18 -1.84 -9.36
CA TYR A 107 12.52 -1.71 -8.73
C TYR A 107 13.03 -3.03 -8.14
N GLY A 108 12.18 -3.76 -7.44
CA GLY A 108 12.53 -5.04 -6.80
C GLY A 108 12.87 -6.13 -7.81
N ARG A 109 12.00 -6.39 -8.79
CA ARG A 109 12.15 -7.45 -9.80
C ARG A 109 12.83 -6.98 -11.09
N GLY A 110 12.95 -5.67 -11.34
CA GLY A 110 13.55 -5.13 -12.55
C GLY A 110 12.63 -5.17 -13.79
N PHE A 111 11.31 -5.17 -13.60
CA PHE A 111 10.37 -5.10 -14.71
C PHE A 111 10.42 -3.71 -15.36
N ASP A 112 10.16 -3.65 -16.68
CA ASP A 112 10.16 -2.39 -17.44
C ASP A 112 9.14 -1.39 -16.88
N LEU A 113 9.63 -0.27 -16.36
CA LEU A 113 8.81 0.72 -15.67
C LEU A 113 7.76 1.39 -16.58
N PRO A 114 8.06 1.82 -17.80
CA PRO A 114 7.06 2.37 -18.73
C PRO A 114 5.90 1.41 -18.99
N LEU A 115 6.17 0.16 -19.29
CA LEU A 115 5.14 -0.86 -19.51
C LEU A 115 4.34 -1.13 -18.23
N LEU A 116 5.03 -1.24 -17.09
CA LEU A 116 4.38 -1.46 -15.80
C LEU A 116 3.40 -0.34 -15.45
N ARG A 117 3.76 0.93 -15.70
CA ARG A 117 2.87 2.07 -15.50
C ARG A 117 1.64 2.02 -16.40
N GLN A 118 1.78 1.62 -17.65
CA GLN A 118 0.63 1.43 -18.57
C GLN A 118 -0.31 0.32 -18.07
N LEU A 119 0.24 -0.81 -17.63
CA LEU A 119 -0.53 -1.91 -17.05
C LEU A 119 -1.23 -1.52 -15.75
N ASN A 120 -0.56 -0.77 -14.88
CA ASN A 120 -1.19 -0.18 -13.68
C ASN A 120 -2.35 0.75 -14.05
N GLN A 121 -2.18 1.62 -15.04
CA GLN A 121 -3.24 2.51 -15.51
C GLN A 121 -4.47 1.72 -16.00
N LEU A 122 -4.24 0.61 -16.72
CA LEU A 122 -5.30 -0.30 -17.13
C LEU A 122 -6.02 -0.91 -15.91
N ALA A 123 -5.27 -1.49 -14.97
CA ALA A 123 -5.81 -2.18 -13.81
C ALA A 123 -6.57 -1.23 -12.86
N THR A 124 -6.07 -0.01 -12.69
CA THR A 124 -6.72 1.01 -11.84
C THR A 124 -7.91 1.69 -12.54
N ALA A 125 -8.09 1.48 -13.85
CA ALA A 125 -9.02 2.26 -14.66
C ALA A 125 -8.87 3.79 -14.42
N GLY A 126 -7.60 4.24 -14.31
CA GLY A 126 -7.22 5.63 -14.06
C GLY A 126 -7.51 6.15 -12.64
N MET A 127 -7.86 5.29 -11.68
CA MET A 127 -8.06 5.71 -10.30
C MET A 127 -6.72 5.92 -9.60
N ILE A 128 -6.46 7.15 -9.19
CA ILE A 128 -5.22 7.58 -8.51
C ILE A 128 -5.58 7.97 -7.06
N PRO A 129 -4.74 7.63 -6.07
CA PRO A 129 -4.92 8.10 -4.70
C PRO A 129 -4.85 9.62 -4.61
N ASP A 130 -5.69 10.21 -3.77
CA ASP A 130 -5.61 11.63 -3.43
C ASP A 130 -4.38 11.93 -2.56
N LEU A 131 -3.94 10.92 -1.77
CA LEU A 131 -2.73 10.97 -0.95
C LEU A 131 -2.16 9.57 -0.81
N THR A 132 -0.87 9.43 -1.01
CA THR A 132 -0.08 8.23 -0.67
C THR A 132 0.86 8.57 0.48
N ILE A 133 0.83 7.79 1.55
CA ILE A 133 1.74 7.91 2.68
C ILE A 133 2.72 6.75 2.63
N VAL A 134 3.99 7.04 2.40
CA VAL A 134 5.07 6.07 2.44
C VAL A 134 5.66 6.06 3.84
N LEU A 135 5.45 4.96 4.56
CA LEU A 135 6.08 4.69 5.85
C LEU A 135 7.49 4.16 5.59
N ASP A 136 8.47 5.06 5.63
CA ASP A 136 9.85 4.74 5.31
C ASP A 136 10.60 4.21 6.53
N CYS A 137 11.37 3.15 6.33
CA CYS A 137 12.43 2.70 7.22
C CYS A 137 13.50 1.95 6.42
N PRO A 138 14.73 1.84 6.94
CA PRO A 138 15.74 0.95 6.37
C PRO A 138 15.19 -0.48 6.23
N ALA A 139 15.53 -1.15 5.14
CA ALA A 139 15.04 -2.51 4.87
C ALA A 139 15.39 -3.49 6.01
N GLU A 140 16.55 -3.32 6.61
CA GLU A 140 17.03 -4.09 7.77
C GLU A 140 16.08 -3.99 8.96
N VAL A 141 15.59 -2.77 9.23
CA VAL A 141 14.65 -2.50 10.33
C VAL A 141 13.30 -3.16 10.06
N GLY A 142 12.79 -3.02 8.83
CA GLY A 142 11.53 -3.64 8.43
C GLY A 142 11.57 -5.16 8.54
N ILE A 143 12.63 -5.80 8.03
CA ILE A 143 12.84 -7.25 8.13
C ILE A 143 12.95 -7.70 9.59
N ALA A 144 13.69 -6.98 10.43
CA ALA A 144 13.83 -7.29 11.85
C ALA A 144 12.46 -7.27 12.57
N ARG A 145 11.65 -6.24 12.32
CA ARG A 145 10.29 -6.13 12.87
C ARG A 145 9.37 -7.27 12.38
N THR A 146 9.48 -7.65 11.11
CA THR A 146 8.72 -8.78 10.55
C THR A 146 9.10 -10.09 11.21
N ARG A 147 10.39 -10.35 11.39
CA ARG A 147 10.90 -11.55 12.08
C ARG A 147 10.42 -11.62 13.53
N GLU A 148 10.45 -10.52 14.25
CA GLU A 148 9.98 -10.49 15.65
C GLU A 148 8.45 -10.74 15.73
N ARG A 149 7.67 -10.20 14.79
CA ARG A 149 6.22 -10.41 14.71
C ARG A 149 5.82 -11.88 14.55
N VAL A 150 6.59 -12.67 13.81
CA VAL A 150 6.31 -14.09 13.53
C VAL A 150 6.99 -15.04 14.52
N LYS A 151 7.89 -14.56 15.37
CA LYS A 151 8.62 -15.36 16.36
C LYS A 151 7.65 -16.09 17.30
N GLY A 152 7.80 -17.40 17.40
CA GLY A 152 6.96 -18.26 18.24
C GLY A 152 5.54 -18.51 17.71
N LYS A 153 5.21 -18.04 16.51
CA LYS A 153 3.92 -18.30 15.84
C LYS A 153 4.08 -19.39 14.79
N PRO A 154 3.03 -20.19 14.49
CA PRO A 154 3.04 -21.16 13.41
C PRO A 154 3.00 -20.52 12.01
N HIS A 155 3.26 -19.23 11.92
CA HIS A 155 3.24 -18.47 10.69
C HIS A 155 4.59 -18.59 9.98
N LYS A 156 4.58 -19.07 8.74
CA LYS A 156 5.74 -19.06 7.86
C LYS A 156 5.88 -17.66 7.24
N PHE A 157 7.10 -17.27 6.90
CA PHE A 157 7.33 -16.10 6.07
C PHE A 157 6.62 -16.26 4.72
N ASP A 158 5.97 -15.21 4.26
CA ASP A 158 5.44 -15.21 2.91
C ASP A 158 6.57 -15.08 1.87
N ARG A 159 6.22 -15.17 0.60
CA ARG A 159 7.18 -15.18 -0.50
C ARG A 159 8.04 -13.91 -0.55
N PHE A 160 7.49 -12.76 -0.20
CA PHE A 160 8.23 -11.49 -0.17
C PHE A 160 9.04 -11.32 1.10
N GLU A 161 8.50 -11.71 2.25
CA GLU A 161 9.24 -11.71 3.53
C GLU A 161 10.48 -12.63 3.48
N SER A 162 10.49 -13.61 2.57
CA SER A 162 11.60 -14.55 2.36
C SER A 162 12.67 -14.03 1.39
N GLU A 163 12.46 -12.90 0.75
CA GLU A 163 13.41 -12.31 -0.20
C GLU A 163 14.69 -11.81 0.49
N MET A 164 15.76 -11.71 -0.30
CA MET A 164 17.04 -11.19 0.18
C MET A 164 16.95 -9.69 0.51
N LEU A 165 17.77 -9.24 1.44
CA LEU A 165 17.84 -7.85 1.88
C LEU A 165 17.99 -6.86 0.71
N GLU A 166 18.75 -7.22 -0.31
CA GLU A 166 18.98 -6.37 -1.48
C GLU A 166 17.69 -6.11 -2.29
N PHE A 167 16.80 -7.09 -2.36
CA PHE A 167 15.47 -6.89 -2.94
C PHE A 167 14.69 -5.82 -2.17
N HIS A 168 14.63 -5.91 -0.86
CA HIS A 168 13.92 -4.92 -0.02
C HIS A 168 14.53 -3.51 -0.08
N ARG A 169 15.86 -3.40 -0.25
CA ARG A 169 16.53 -2.11 -0.49
C ARG A 169 16.06 -1.49 -1.80
N ARG A 170 16.03 -2.26 -2.90
CA ARG A 170 15.50 -1.78 -4.19
C ARG A 170 14.02 -1.40 -4.11
N VAL A 171 13.21 -2.18 -3.39
CA VAL A 171 11.78 -1.84 -3.15
C VAL A 171 11.66 -0.49 -2.43
N ARG A 172 12.46 -0.26 -1.38
CA ARG A 172 12.52 1.04 -0.70
C ARG A 172 12.88 2.18 -1.66
N GLU A 173 13.90 1.98 -2.49
CA GLU A 173 14.29 2.97 -3.51
C GLU A 173 13.13 3.32 -4.44
N GLY A 174 12.33 2.33 -4.83
CA GLY A 174 11.12 2.54 -5.63
C GLY A 174 10.10 3.47 -4.96
N PHE A 175 9.85 3.29 -3.67
CA PHE A 175 8.96 4.19 -2.92
C PHE A 175 9.52 5.60 -2.80
N LEU A 176 10.83 5.74 -2.54
CA LEU A 176 11.48 7.05 -2.46
C LEU A 176 11.49 7.76 -3.83
N ALA A 177 11.63 7.01 -4.92
CA ALA A 177 11.52 7.55 -6.27
C ALA A 177 10.11 8.07 -6.56
N ALA A 178 9.06 7.34 -6.20
CA ALA A 178 7.68 7.77 -6.33
C ALA A 178 7.41 9.10 -5.60
N ALA A 179 7.92 9.24 -4.37
CA ALA A 179 7.78 10.49 -3.61
C ALA A 179 8.54 11.66 -4.25
N LYS A 180 9.67 11.40 -4.88
CA LYS A 180 10.42 12.42 -5.62
C LYS A 180 9.73 12.84 -6.93
N GLU A 181 9.09 11.88 -7.62
CA GLU A 181 8.36 12.13 -8.87
C GLU A 181 7.04 12.87 -8.62
N GLU A 182 6.32 12.54 -7.54
CA GLU A 182 4.99 13.08 -7.23
C GLU A 182 4.91 13.65 -5.79
N PRO A 183 5.70 14.67 -5.44
CA PRO A 183 5.82 15.16 -4.06
C PRO A 183 4.52 15.76 -3.49
N GLU A 184 3.60 16.19 -4.35
CA GLU A 184 2.28 16.67 -3.92
C GLU A 184 1.36 15.54 -3.47
N ARG A 185 1.43 14.39 -4.12
CA ARG A 185 0.60 13.21 -3.84
C ARG A 185 1.24 12.26 -2.84
N VAL A 186 2.56 12.07 -2.88
CA VAL A 186 3.29 11.08 -2.09
C VAL A 186 4.09 11.74 -0.98
N LYS A 187 3.74 11.46 0.27
CA LYS A 187 4.42 11.98 1.46
C LYS A 187 5.20 10.86 2.15
N ILE A 188 6.46 11.15 2.51
CA ILE A 188 7.31 10.23 3.26
C ILE A 188 7.20 10.56 4.75
N ILE A 189 6.98 9.52 5.57
CA ILE A 189 7.00 9.61 7.03
C ILE A 189 8.00 8.58 7.55
N ASP A 190 8.96 9.02 8.37
CA ASP A 190 9.94 8.13 9.01
C ASP A 190 9.23 7.25 10.05
N SER A 191 9.09 5.97 9.73
CA SER A 191 8.46 4.98 10.59
C SER A 191 9.35 4.42 11.70
N GLN A 192 10.57 4.97 11.87
CA GLN A 192 11.43 4.64 12.99
C GLN A 192 11.14 5.50 14.23
N GLN A 193 10.40 6.58 14.07
CA GLN A 193 9.90 7.43 15.16
C GLN A 193 8.93 6.66 16.07
N SER A 194 8.49 7.28 17.18
CA SER A 194 7.49 6.69 18.05
C SER A 194 6.17 6.47 17.31
N TYR A 195 5.42 5.48 17.73
CA TYR A 195 4.09 5.20 17.15
C TYR A 195 3.19 6.45 17.15
N GLU A 196 3.20 7.20 18.24
CA GLU A 196 2.41 8.40 18.42
C GLU A 196 2.83 9.51 17.47
N THR A 197 4.14 9.69 17.26
CA THR A 197 4.67 10.68 16.31
C THR A 197 4.28 10.34 14.88
N VAL A 198 4.47 9.09 14.47
CA VAL A 198 4.08 8.62 13.13
C VAL A 198 2.57 8.82 12.91
N THR A 199 1.75 8.46 13.91
CA THR A 199 0.29 8.65 13.85
C THR A 199 -0.08 10.13 13.68
N ALA A 200 0.55 11.01 14.44
CA ALA A 200 0.29 12.45 14.38
C ALA A 200 0.67 13.04 13.00
N GLU A 201 1.80 12.64 12.43
CA GLU A 201 2.24 13.09 11.10
C GLU A 201 1.28 12.59 10.00
N ILE A 202 0.79 11.33 10.09
CA ILE A 202 -0.21 10.78 9.17
C ILE A 202 -1.51 11.60 9.23
N LEU A 203 -2.02 11.83 10.44
CA LEU A 203 -3.26 12.59 10.65
C LEU A 203 -3.11 14.02 10.13
N ALA A 204 -1.99 14.68 10.37
CA ALA A 204 -1.73 16.04 9.88
C ALA A 204 -1.75 16.10 8.35
N ALA A 205 -1.12 15.13 7.65
CA ALA A 205 -1.13 15.06 6.20
C ALA A 205 -2.54 14.84 5.63
N VAL A 206 -3.33 13.98 6.28
CA VAL A 206 -4.72 13.70 5.88
C VAL A 206 -5.63 14.90 6.13
N HIS A 207 -5.51 15.58 7.26
CA HIS A 207 -6.28 16.81 7.54
C HIS A 207 -5.96 17.92 6.54
N GLN A 208 -4.68 18.11 6.20
CA GLN A 208 -4.27 19.05 5.17
C GLN A 208 -4.91 18.77 3.81
N LEU A 209 -4.95 17.47 3.38
CA LEU A 209 -5.64 17.06 2.17
C LEU A 209 -7.14 17.43 2.22
N ILE A 210 -7.81 17.11 3.33
CA ILE A 210 -9.25 17.33 3.50
C ILE A 210 -9.57 18.83 3.48
N GLU A 211 -8.81 19.65 4.18
CA GLU A 211 -8.99 21.10 4.23
C GLU A 211 -8.76 21.76 2.87
N ALA A 212 -7.74 21.31 2.13
CA ALA A 212 -7.44 21.84 0.79
C ALA A 212 -8.59 21.62 -0.20
N ARG A 213 -9.36 20.53 -0.06
CA ARG A 213 -10.51 20.25 -0.93
C ARG A 213 -11.81 20.92 -0.47
N CYS A 214 -11.90 21.39 0.77
CA CYS A 214 -13.06 22.10 1.30
C CYS A 214 -13.03 23.61 1.01
N ARG A 215 -11.91 24.12 0.49
CA ARG A 215 -11.74 25.51 0.02
C ARG A 215 -12.08 25.64 -1.46
#